data_3bf61502136cce7063f43de8c36b64a8
#
_entry.id   3bf61502136cce7063f43de8c36b64a8
#
_cell.length_a   1.000
_cell.length_b   1.000
_cell.length_c   1.000
_cell.angle_alpha   90.00
_cell.angle_beta   90.00
_cell.angle_gamma   90.00
#
_symmetry.space_group_name_H-M   'P 1'
#
loop_
_entity.id
_entity.type
_entity.pdbx_description
1 polymer ?
#
loop_
_entity_poly.entity_id
_entity_poly.type
_entity_poly.pdbx_seq_one_letter_code
_entity_poly.pdbx_strand_id
1 'polypeptide(L)'
;LRFQPIIMTTLTALFGAPIEQVPIDAAEDVVVLPYSSGTTGFPKGVMLTHRNLIANLVQADSILAIEDDEVVLAVLPFFHIYGMQVLMNGFLAGGATIVTLPRFDLEQALSIIQERRISRFYVVPPIVLALAKHPLVDQYDLTSLNQVFSGAAPLSAELAQEAAARIDCEVAQGFGMTELSPVSHASLPGHFKPGTVGIGIANTETRIVDPETGEDQGVGGVGEIWVRGPQVMKGYLNNPEATAATIDADGFLHTGDIGVIDEDGHVTIVDRLKELIKYKGFQVAPAELEALLLTHPAVADAAVIGVADEEAGETPRAFVVLKPGQEVTADEITAFMQDKVATYKVVHDVVFIDAIPKSASGKILRRMLRDQ
;
A
#
# COMPACT_ATOMS: atom_id res chain seq x y z
N LEU A 1 -0.08 12.54 26.23
CA LEU A 1 0.06 11.13 25.91
C LEU A 1 1.37 10.62 26.51
N ARG A 2 1.29 9.72 27.51
CA ARG A 2 2.46 9.21 28.26
C ARG A 2 3.00 7.95 27.56
N PHE A 3 3.82 8.11 26.52
CA PHE A 3 4.52 7.00 25.85
C PHE A 3 5.80 6.53 26.57
N GLN A 4 6.15 7.13 27.71
CA GLN A 4 7.40 6.85 28.41
C GLN A 4 7.55 5.53 29.18
N PRO A 5 6.52 4.82 29.66
CA PRO A 5 6.78 3.79 30.68
C PRO A 5 7.20 2.42 30.18
N ILE A 6 6.73 1.95 29.01
CA ILE A 6 6.80 0.51 28.70
C ILE A 6 8.21 0.05 28.32
N ILE A 7 8.91 0.76 27.44
CA ILE A 7 10.27 0.36 27.03
C ILE A 7 11.27 0.54 28.17
N MET A 8 11.17 1.65 28.90
CA MET A 8 12.00 1.94 30.05
C MET A 8 11.77 0.94 31.19
N THR A 9 10.51 0.56 31.47
CA THR A 9 10.20 -0.41 32.53
C THR A 9 10.74 -1.79 32.20
N THR A 10 10.68 -2.21 30.93
CA THR A 10 11.19 -3.52 30.49
C THR A 10 12.73 -3.57 30.56
N LEU A 11 13.42 -2.51 30.14
CA LEU A 11 14.88 -2.41 30.27
C LEU A 11 15.32 -2.32 31.71
N THR A 12 14.64 -1.57 32.58
CA THR A 12 14.92 -1.50 34.00
C THR A 12 14.69 -2.85 34.70
N ALA A 13 13.67 -3.60 34.31
CA ALA A 13 13.42 -4.94 34.83
C ALA A 13 14.50 -5.95 34.38
N LEU A 14 15.06 -5.80 33.18
CA LEU A 14 16.12 -6.67 32.65
C LEU A 14 17.49 -6.38 33.24
N PHE A 15 17.82 -5.12 33.56
CA PHE A 15 19.14 -4.71 33.97
C PHE A 15 19.24 -4.25 35.43
N GLY A 16 18.13 -4.19 36.17
CA GLY A 16 18.10 -3.94 37.61
C GLY A 16 18.57 -2.55 38.06
N ALA A 17 18.80 -1.61 37.13
CA ALA A 17 19.23 -0.24 37.44
C ALA A 17 18.44 0.78 36.61
N PRO A 18 18.14 1.99 37.16
CA PRO A 18 17.57 3.07 36.37
C PRO A 18 18.53 3.45 35.24
N ILE A 19 18.05 3.45 34.01
CA ILE A 19 18.78 3.99 32.87
C ILE A 19 18.53 5.50 32.85
N GLU A 20 19.61 6.28 32.82
CA GLU A 20 19.51 7.73 32.66
C GLU A 20 18.88 8.06 31.32
N GLN A 21 17.84 8.88 31.33
CA GLN A 21 17.15 9.28 30.12
C GLN A 21 18.02 10.27 29.34
N VAL A 22 18.39 9.90 28.11
CA VAL A 22 19.09 10.79 27.20
C VAL A 22 18.13 11.92 26.76
N PRO A 23 18.56 13.20 26.78
CA PRO A 23 17.78 14.28 26.21
C PRO A 23 17.49 14.00 24.71
N ILE A 24 16.25 14.19 24.30
CA ILE A 24 15.81 13.94 22.92
C ILE A 24 15.17 15.21 22.38
N ASP A 25 15.63 15.67 21.22
CA ASP A 25 14.90 16.61 20.38
C ASP A 25 13.97 15.83 19.46
N ALA A 26 12.69 15.81 19.79
CA ALA A 26 11.71 15.01 19.05
C ALA A 26 11.55 15.43 17.58
N ALA A 27 11.90 16.67 17.23
CA ALA A 27 11.81 17.19 15.87
C ALA A 27 13.04 16.82 15.02
N GLU A 28 14.21 16.71 15.66
CA GLU A 28 15.49 16.55 14.97
C GLU A 28 16.07 15.15 15.09
N ASP A 29 15.88 14.48 16.24
CA ASP A 29 16.46 13.17 16.48
C ASP A 29 15.74 12.08 15.70
N VAL A 30 16.52 11.35 14.88
CA VAL A 30 16.04 10.21 14.07
C VAL A 30 15.87 9.00 14.98
N VAL A 31 14.66 8.47 15.07
CA VAL A 31 14.34 7.30 15.90
C VAL A 31 14.40 5.99 15.13
N VAL A 32 14.17 6.03 13.82
CA VAL A 32 14.20 4.83 12.97
C VAL A 32 14.63 5.18 11.55
N LEU A 33 15.28 4.21 10.90
CA LEU A 33 15.80 4.29 9.54
C LEU A 33 15.25 3.12 8.70
N PRO A 34 13.97 3.08 8.38
CA PRO A 34 13.45 2.08 7.46
C PRO A 34 14.01 2.31 6.06
N TYR A 35 14.26 1.23 5.34
CA TYR A 35 14.75 1.31 3.97
C TYR A 35 13.59 1.23 2.99
N SER A 36 13.44 2.27 2.15
CA SER A 36 12.50 2.21 1.04
C SER A 36 13.13 1.46 -0.13
N SER A 37 12.37 0.53 -0.72
CA SER A 37 12.86 -0.33 -1.79
C SER A 37 13.05 0.38 -3.13
N GLY A 38 12.77 1.68 -3.23
CA GLY A 38 12.87 2.48 -4.45
C GLY A 38 12.56 1.70 -5.74
N THR A 39 11.83 2.24 -6.67
CA THR A 39 11.56 1.54 -7.95
C THR A 39 12.78 1.49 -8.87
N THR A 40 13.78 2.32 -8.61
CA THR A 40 14.94 2.50 -9.50
C THR A 40 16.22 2.74 -8.71
N GLY A 41 16.84 1.70 -8.16
CA GLY A 41 18.14 1.85 -7.52
C GLY A 41 18.31 1.07 -6.21
N PHE A 42 19.39 1.41 -5.47
CA PHE A 42 19.62 0.86 -4.15
C PHE A 42 18.59 1.38 -3.13
N PRO A 43 18.23 0.55 -2.14
CA PRO A 43 17.35 0.99 -1.06
C PRO A 43 17.92 2.22 -0.36
N LYS A 44 17.06 3.21 -0.06
CA LYS A 44 17.43 4.44 0.63
C LYS A 44 16.99 4.38 2.08
N GLY A 45 17.86 4.75 3.01
CA GLY A 45 17.51 4.88 4.42
C GLY A 45 16.67 6.15 4.64
N VAL A 46 15.42 5.98 5.02
CA VAL A 46 14.48 7.08 5.28
C VAL A 46 14.62 7.53 6.72
N MET A 47 15.03 8.77 6.95
CA MET A 47 15.19 9.33 8.31
C MET A 47 13.85 9.78 8.87
N LEU A 48 13.31 9.02 9.83
CA LEU A 48 12.07 9.37 10.52
C LEU A 48 12.39 9.79 11.96
N THR A 49 11.89 10.97 12.34
CA THR A 49 12.06 11.53 13.68
C THR A 49 10.95 11.03 14.62
N HIS A 50 11.13 11.21 15.92
CA HIS A 50 10.08 10.95 16.91
C HIS A 50 8.79 11.74 16.58
N ARG A 51 8.95 13.00 16.13
CA ARG A 51 7.83 13.86 15.74
C ARG A 51 7.07 13.27 14.55
N ASN A 52 7.77 12.78 13.51
CA ASN A 52 7.11 12.22 12.33
C ASN A 52 6.22 11.03 12.72
N LEU A 53 6.76 10.07 13.48
CA LEU A 53 6.00 8.88 13.88
C LEU A 53 4.83 9.20 14.79
N ILE A 54 5.03 10.03 15.83
CA ILE A 54 3.96 10.40 16.76
C ILE A 54 2.89 11.24 16.06
N ALA A 55 3.29 12.18 15.19
CA ALA A 55 2.33 12.96 14.41
C ALA A 55 1.46 12.04 13.57
N ASN A 56 2.07 11.07 12.86
CA ASN A 56 1.32 10.14 12.01
C ASN A 56 0.36 9.24 12.81
N LEU A 57 0.72 8.78 14.01
CA LEU A 57 -0.19 8.07 14.90
C LEU A 57 -1.41 8.92 15.27
N VAL A 58 -1.18 10.17 15.70
CA VAL A 58 -2.28 11.08 16.08
C VAL A 58 -3.15 11.45 14.88
N GLN A 59 -2.55 11.68 13.71
CA GLN A 59 -3.29 11.96 12.48
C GLN A 59 -4.16 10.77 12.05
N ALA A 60 -3.61 9.55 12.13
CA ALA A 60 -4.30 8.33 11.73
C ALA A 60 -5.37 7.89 12.74
N ASP A 61 -5.22 8.22 14.01
CA ASP A 61 -6.15 7.85 15.08
C ASP A 61 -7.59 8.30 14.80
N SER A 62 -7.76 9.50 14.23
CA SER A 62 -9.07 10.02 13.86
C SER A 62 -9.80 9.21 12.77
N ILE A 63 -9.05 8.41 12.01
CA ILE A 63 -9.56 7.58 10.90
C ILE A 63 -9.56 6.10 11.28
N LEU A 64 -8.49 5.61 11.89
CA LEU A 64 -8.37 4.20 12.26
C LEU A 64 -9.19 3.87 13.51
N ALA A 65 -9.43 4.85 14.39
CA ALA A 65 -10.29 4.76 15.58
C ALA A 65 -10.11 3.41 16.32
N ILE A 66 -8.85 3.12 16.74
CA ILE A 66 -8.51 1.86 17.39
C ILE A 66 -8.97 1.91 18.85
N GLU A 67 -9.83 0.96 19.24
CA GLU A 67 -10.36 0.81 20.58
C GLU A 67 -9.51 -0.18 21.40
N ASP A 68 -9.55 -0.11 22.73
CA ASP A 68 -8.72 -0.89 23.64
C ASP A 68 -9.15 -2.37 23.75
N ASP A 69 -10.38 -2.69 23.38
CA ASP A 69 -10.94 -4.04 23.33
C ASP A 69 -10.71 -4.75 21.98
N GLU A 70 -10.13 -4.06 21.00
CA GLU A 70 -9.86 -4.64 19.68
C GLU A 70 -8.71 -5.64 19.69
N VAL A 71 -8.81 -6.60 18.78
CA VAL A 71 -7.78 -7.61 18.55
C VAL A 71 -7.39 -7.58 17.08
N VAL A 72 -6.11 -7.30 16.79
CA VAL A 72 -5.59 -7.30 15.43
C VAL A 72 -4.72 -8.51 15.15
N LEU A 73 -4.88 -9.11 13.96
CA LEU A 73 -3.95 -10.13 13.45
C LEU A 73 -2.84 -9.45 12.63
N ALA A 74 -1.62 -9.48 13.14
CA ALA A 74 -0.45 -8.91 12.50
C ALA A 74 0.28 -9.97 11.66
N VAL A 75 0.10 -9.89 10.34
CA VAL A 75 0.74 -10.75 9.34
C VAL A 75 1.82 -10.02 8.54
N LEU A 76 1.91 -8.71 8.69
CA LEU A 76 2.88 -7.87 8.00
C LEU A 76 4.14 -7.70 8.83
N PRO A 77 5.34 -7.68 8.21
CA PRO A 77 6.59 -7.64 8.94
C PRO A 77 6.79 -6.30 9.66
N PHE A 78 7.18 -6.34 10.94
CA PHE A 78 7.42 -5.14 11.76
C PHE A 78 8.70 -4.37 11.39
N PHE A 79 9.56 -4.91 10.52
CA PHE A 79 10.65 -4.14 9.94
C PHE A 79 10.23 -3.27 8.75
N HIS A 80 9.03 -3.47 8.21
CA HIS A 80 8.42 -2.59 7.22
C HIS A 80 7.56 -1.54 7.90
N ILE A 81 7.60 -0.29 7.41
CA ILE A 81 6.93 0.84 8.07
C ILE A 81 5.42 0.60 8.30
N TYR A 82 4.73 -0.10 7.39
CA TYR A 82 3.33 -0.46 7.55
C TYR A 82 3.11 -1.36 8.78
N GLY A 83 3.88 -2.43 8.91
CA GLY A 83 3.81 -3.32 10.08
C GLY A 83 4.28 -2.64 11.37
N MET A 84 5.36 -1.86 11.31
CA MET A 84 5.91 -1.19 12.47
C MET A 84 4.98 -0.08 13.00
N GLN A 85 4.55 0.81 12.13
CA GLN A 85 3.87 2.02 12.56
C GLN A 85 2.35 1.81 12.70
N VAL A 86 1.71 1.21 11.71
CA VAL A 86 0.25 1.02 11.75
C VAL A 86 -0.12 -0.14 12.67
N LEU A 87 0.47 -1.34 12.47
CA LEU A 87 0.12 -2.50 13.29
C LEU A 87 0.73 -2.42 14.70
N MET A 88 2.05 -2.33 14.82
CA MET A 88 2.69 -2.40 16.13
C MET A 88 2.43 -1.12 16.94
N ASN A 89 2.88 0.03 16.45
CA ASN A 89 2.78 1.28 17.22
C ASN A 89 1.33 1.76 17.36
N GLY A 90 0.52 1.69 16.28
CA GLY A 90 -0.87 2.15 16.30
C GLY A 90 -1.73 1.36 17.29
N PHE A 91 -1.73 0.04 17.18
CA PHE A 91 -2.54 -0.80 18.06
C PHE A 91 -2.06 -0.79 19.52
N LEU A 92 -0.72 -0.74 19.76
CA LEU A 92 -0.20 -0.55 21.12
C LEU A 92 -0.57 0.81 21.70
N ALA A 93 -0.59 1.87 20.88
CA ALA A 93 -1.00 3.20 21.32
C ALA A 93 -2.49 3.26 21.66
N GLY A 94 -3.34 2.56 20.91
CA GLY A 94 -4.78 2.40 21.18
C GLY A 94 -5.10 1.49 22.37
N GLY A 95 -4.12 0.73 22.89
CA GLY A 95 -4.32 -0.22 23.99
C GLY A 95 -4.85 -1.60 23.54
N ALA A 96 -4.97 -1.82 22.25
CA ALA A 96 -5.50 -3.04 21.65
C ALA A 96 -4.55 -4.25 21.76
N THR A 97 -5.08 -5.43 21.55
CA THR A 97 -4.31 -6.69 21.55
C THR A 97 -3.77 -7.02 20.16
N ILE A 98 -2.48 -7.32 20.07
CA ILE A 98 -1.84 -7.75 18.82
C ILE A 98 -1.54 -9.26 18.88
N VAL A 99 -2.14 -10.01 17.95
CA VAL A 99 -1.80 -11.41 17.70
C VAL A 99 -0.87 -11.49 16.50
N THR A 100 0.32 -12.08 16.65
CA THR A 100 1.32 -12.14 15.59
C THR A 100 1.33 -13.49 14.90
N LEU A 101 1.45 -13.47 13.57
CA LEU A 101 1.71 -14.64 12.74
C LEU A 101 3.05 -14.41 12.00
N PRO A 102 4.12 -15.17 12.33
CA PRO A 102 5.47 -14.90 11.82
C PRO A 102 5.60 -14.99 10.31
N ARG A 103 4.76 -15.80 9.68
CA ARG A 103 4.66 -15.95 8.23
C ARG A 103 3.19 -16.14 7.86
N PHE A 104 2.74 -15.41 6.84
CA PHE A 104 1.37 -15.59 6.37
C PHE A 104 1.14 -17.01 5.83
N ASP A 105 0.12 -17.65 6.38
CA ASP A 105 -0.49 -18.86 5.91
C ASP A 105 -2.00 -18.68 6.02
N LEU A 106 -2.74 -18.95 4.95
CA LEU A 106 -4.17 -18.63 4.89
C LEU A 106 -4.97 -19.43 5.93
N GLU A 107 -4.71 -20.73 6.02
CA GLU A 107 -5.46 -21.62 6.94
C GLU A 107 -5.21 -21.22 8.40
N GLN A 108 -3.95 -20.97 8.76
CA GLN A 108 -3.61 -20.51 10.10
C GLN A 108 -4.22 -19.14 10.40
N ALA A 109 -4.20 -18.21 9.44
CA ALA A 109 -4.82 -16.89 9.63
C ALA A 109 -6.32 -17.00 9.88
N LEU A 110 -7.04 -17.79 9.09
CA LEU A 110 -8.48 -18.02 9.25
C LEU A 110 -8.81 -18.69 10.61
N SER A 111 -8.02 -19.71 11.01
CA SER A 111 -8.14 -20.35 12.33
C SER A 111 -7.96 -19.36 13.48
N ILE A 112 -6.91 -18.51 13.41
CA ILE A 112 -6.63 -17.50 14.43
C ILE A 112 -7.75 -16.44 14.47
N ILE A 113 -8.29 -16.01 13.33
CA ILE A 113 -9.40 -15.05 13.27
C ILE A 113 -10.59 -15.62 14.05
N GLN A 114 -10.98 -16.85 13.78
CA GLN A 114 -12.07 -17.52 14.47
C GLN A 114 -11.79 -17.72 15.96
N GLU A 115 -10.63 -18.30 16.31
CA GLU A 115 -10.30 -18.69 17.69
C GLU A 115 -10.04 -17.51 18.62
N ARG A 116 -9.39 -16.45 18.11
CA ARG A 116 -9.02 -15.27 18.88
C ARG A 116 -10.01 -14.13 18.72
N ARG A 117 -11.08 -14.33 17.95
CA ARG A 117 -12.10 -13.31 17.69
C ARG A 117 -11.45 -12.01 17.20
N ILE A 118 -10.59 -12.13 16.17
CA ILE A 118 -9.91 -10.97 15.58
C ILE A 118 -10.95 -9.97 15.06
N SER A 119 -10.83 -8.71 15.45
CA SER A 119 -11.71 -7.62 15.02
C SER A 119 -11.16 -6.82 13.82
N ARG A 120 -9.84 -6.72 13.72
CA ARG A 120 -9.15 -5.95 12.67
C ARG A 120 -8.12 -6.79 11.93
N PHE A 121 -8.11 -6.72 10.58
CA PHE A 121 -7.15 -7.46 9.77
C PHE A 121 -6.51 -6.55 8.71
N TYR A 122 -5.27 -6.14 8.98
CA TYR A 122 -4.48 -5.26 8.10
C TYR A 122 -3.64 -6.09 7.16
N VAL A 123 -3.86 -5.92 5.85
CA VAL A 123 -3.39 -6.85 4.82
C VAL A 123 -2.84 -6.12 3.59
N VAL A 124 -2.50 -6.90 2.58
CA VAL A 124 -2.12 -6.47 1.23
C VAL A 124 -3.05 -7.12 0.19
N PRO A 125 -3.20 -6.56 -1.02
CA PRO A 125 -4.17 -7.05 -2.01
C PRO A 125 -4.17 -8.56 -2.30
N PRO A 126 -3.02 -9.28 -2.33
CA PRO A 126 -3.04 -10.74 -2.48
C PRO A 126 -3.81 -11.49 -1.37
N ILE A 127 -3.82 -10.95 -0.15
CA ILE A 127 -4.58 -11.55 0.95
C ILE A 127 -6.07 -11.26 0.78
N VAL A 128 -6.44 -10.03 0.32
CA VAL A 128 -7.83 -9.70 -0.03
C VAL A 128 -8.33 -10.61 -1.15
N LEU A 129 -7.50 -10.88 -2.16
CA LEU A 129 -7.83 -11.83 -3.22
C LEU A 129 -8.08 -13.25 -2.67
N ALA A 130 -7.27 -13.71 -1.73
CA ALA A 130 -7.49 -15.00 -1.08
C ALA A 130 -8.80 -15.01 -0.29
N LEU A 131 -9.13 -13.95 0.47
CA LEU A 131 -10.41 -13.82 1.17
C LEU A 131 -11.60 -13.80 0.20
N ALA A 132 -11.47 -13.18 -0.96
CA ALA A 132 -12.51 -13.14 -1.98
C ALA A 132 -12.73 -14.47 -2.70
N LYS A 133 -11.66 -15.25 -2.96
CA LYS A 133 -11.71 -16.38 -3.91
C LYS A 133 -11.43 -17.76 -3.33
N HIS A 134 -10.67 -17.87 -2.23
CA HIS A 134 -10.17 -19.16 -1.78
C HIS A 134 -11.25 -19.97 -1.06
N PRO A 135 -11.48 -21.27 -1.41
CA PRO A 135 -12.57 -22.08 -0.83
C PRO A 135 -12.49 -22.29 0.69
N LEU A 136 -11.28 -22.24 1.28
CA LEU A 136 -11.11 -22.40 2.73
C LEU A 136 -11.84 -21.31 3.54
N VAL A 137 -12.06 -20.13 2.97
CA VAL A 137 -12.70 -19.02 3.68
C VAL A 137 -14.09 -19.41 4.20
N ASP A 138 -14.85 -20.19 3.43
CA ASP A 138 -16.21 -20.62 3.81
C ASP A 138 -16.24 -21.66 4.94
N GLN A 139 -15.08 -22.17 5.38
CA GLN A 139 -14.97 -23.18 6.44
C GLN A 139 -14.74 -22.58 7.82
N TYR A 140 -14.55 -21.25 7.91
CA TYR A 140 -14.21 -20.55 9.15
C TYR A 140 -15.23 -19.45 9.47
N ASP A 141 -15.46 -19.24 10.77
CA ASP A 141 -16.28 -18.13 11.28
C ASP A 141 -15.45 -16.83 11.33
N LEU A 142 -15.74 -15.91 10.41
CA LEU A 142 -15.09 -14.61 10.31
C LEU A 142 -15.97 -13.46 10.85
N THR A 143 -17.09 -13.75 11.50
CA THR A 143 -18.07 -12.75 11.99
C THR A 143 -17.53 -11.80 13.05
N SER A 144 -16.33 -12.06 13.59
CA SER A 144 -15.65 -11.13 14.50
C SER A 144 -14.95 -9.98 13.79
N LEU A 145 -14.69 -10.09 12.47
CA LEU A 145 -14.04 -9.04 11.71
C LEU A 145 -14.97 -7.83 11.57
N ASN A 146 -14.54 -6.69 12.07
CA ASN A 146 -15.19 -5.40 11.86
C ASN A 146 -14.63 -4.69 10.62
N GLN A 147 -13.34 -4.89 10.33
CA GLN A 147 -12.69 -4.27 9.20
C GLN A 147 -11.50 -5.09 8.69
N VAL A 148 -11.42 -5.22 7.38
CA VAL A 148 -10.19 -5.58 6.65
C VAL A 148 -9.63 -4.31 6.02
N PHE A 149 -8.36 -3.99 6.26
CA PHE A 149 -7.72 -2.79 5.72
C PHE A 149 -6.54 -3.17 4.83
N SER A 150 -6.61 -2.77 3.56
CA SER A 150 -5.58 -3.06 2.56
C SER A 150 -4.66 -1.86 2.33
N GLY A 151 -3.36 -2.12 2.20
CA GLY A 151 -2.35 -1.11 1.90
C GLY A 151 -1.19 -1.67 1.09
N ALA A 152 -0.18 -0.84 0.88
CA ALA A 152 1.07 -1.13 0.18
C ALA A 152 1.00 -1.32 -1.34
N ALA A 153 -0.17 -1.63 -1.91
CA ALA A 153 -0.40 -1.73 -3.34
C ALA A 153 -1.86 -1.40 -3.68
N PRO A 154 -2.19 -1.01 -4.93
CA PRO A 154 -3.56 -0.73 -5.33
C PRO A 154 -4.48 -1.95 -5.17
N LEU A 155 -5.71 -1.71 -4.70
CA LEU A 155 -6.79 -2.68 -4.62
C LEU A 155 -7.95 -2.20 -5.49
N SER A 156 -8.39 -3.02 -6.46
CA SER A 156 -9.50 -2.63 -7.31
C SER A 156 -10.83 -2.59 -6.55
N ALA A 157 -11.76 -1.75 -7.03
CA ALA A 157 -13.10 -1.62 -6.45
C ALA A 157 -13.84 -2.95 -6.44
N GLU A 158 -13.77 -3.69 -7.54
CA GLU A 158 -14.45 -4.96 -7.74
C GLU A 158 -13.96 -6.01 -6.73
N LEU A 159 -12.63 -6.13 -6.55
CA LEU A 159 -12.04 -7.09 -5.62
C LEU A 159 -12.38 -6.74 -4.16
N ALA A 160 -12.34 -5.45 -3.82
CA ALA A 160 -12.72 -5.00 -2.48
C ALA A 160 -14.18 -5.32 -2.17
N GLN A 161 -15.10 -5.04 -3.11
CA GLN A 161 -16.54 -5.33 -2.98
C GLN A 161 -16.82 -6.82 -2.91
N GLU A 162 -16.16 -7.64 -3.73
CA GLU A 162 -16.33 -9.08 -3.72
C GLU A 162 -15.87 -9.70 -2.39
N ALA A 163 -14.71 -9.28 -1.88
CA ALA A 163 -14.24 -9.72 -0.57
C ALA A 163 -15.20 -9.28 0.53
N ALA A 164 -15.61 -8.01 0.55
CA ALA A 164 -16.54 -7.45 1.55
C ALA A 164 -17.87 -8.21 1.58
N ALA A 165 -18.46 -8.48 0.42
CA ALA A 165 -19.71 -9.24 0.32
C ALA A 165 -19.59 -10.68 0.81
N ARG A 166 -18.42 -11.32 0.59
CA ARG A 166 -18.19 -12.70 0.97
C ARG A 166 -17.98 -12.90 2.48
N ILE A 167 -17.21 -12.00 3.10
CA ILE A 167 -16.86 -12.11 4.52
C ILE A 167 -17.78 -11.27 5.44
N ASP A 168 -18.77 -10.59 4.86
CA ASP A 168 -19.71 -9.67 5.54
C ASP A 168 -18.98 -8.64 6.42
N CYS A 169 -17.94 -7.99 5.85
CA CYS A 169 -17.07 -7.09 6.58
C CYS A 169 -16.60 -5.95 5.66
N GLU A 170 -16.42 -4.74 6.21
CA GLU A 170 -15.87 -3.63 5.45
C GLU A 170 -14.44 -3.93 4.98
N VAL A 171 -14.17 -3.72 3.68
CA VAL A 171 -12.83 -3.82 3.09
C VAL A 171 -12.38 -2.43 2.65
N ALA A 172 -11.65 -1.76 3.51
CA ALA A 172 -11.12 -0.42 3.31
C ALA A 172 -9.69 -0.46 2.76
N GLN A 173 -9.21 0.68 2.27
CA GLN A 173 -7.81 0.83 1.90
C GLN A 173 -7.27 2.21 2.24
N GLY A 174 -5.94 2.32 2.26
CA GLY A 174 -5.24 3.57 2.46
C GLY A 174 -3.98 3.66 1.61
N PHE A 175 -3.48 4.87 1.50
CA PHE A 175 -2.25 5.20 0.79
C PHE A 175 -1.20 5.73 1.75
N GLY A 176 0.02 5.31 1.49
CA GLY A 176 1.17 5.77 2.23
C GLY A 176 2.47 5.20 1.69
N MET A 177 3.56 5.74 2.18
CA MET A 177 4.91 5.31 1.83
C MET A 177 5.85 5.50 3.01
N THR A 178 7.02 4.89 2.97
CA THR A 178 8.00 4.98 4.06
C THR A 178 8.33 6.42 4.39
N GLU A 179 8.44 7.26 3.39
CA GLU A 179 8.74 8.69 3.45
C GLU A 179 7.64 9.55 4.09
N LEU A 180 6.44 8.96 4.32
CA LEU A 180 5.27 9.61 4.94
C LEU A 180 4.89 9.03 6.31
N SER A 181 5.69 8.14 6.91
CA SER A 181 5.63 7.65 8.30
C SER A 181 4.48 6.72 8.74
N PRO A 182 3.74 5.93 7.97
CA PRO A 182 3.64 5.90 6.52
C PRO A 182 2.38 6.56 5.95
N VAL A 183 1.30 6.76 6.75
CA VAL A 183 -0.06 7.06 6.26
C VAL A 183 -0.18 8.50 5.80
N SER A 184 -0.77 8.71 4.63
CA SER A 184 -1.18 10.04 4.17
C SER A 184 -2.66 10.13 3.83
N HIS A 185 -3.25 9.03 3.33
CA HIS A 185 -4.69 8.96 3.03
C HIS A 185 -5.25 7.64 3.55
N ALA A 186 -6.48 7.69 4.03
CA ALA A 186 -7.19 6.48 4.46
C ALA A 186 -8.71 6.66 4.34
N SER A 187 -9.42 5.54 4.17
CA SER A 187 -10.87 5.52 4.16
C SER A 187 -11.41 5.75 5.57
N LEU A 188 -12.38 6.64 5.69
CA LEU A 188 -13.10 6.87 6.94
C LEU A 188 -14.00 5.67 7.25
N PRO A 189 -14.07 5.20 8.51
CA PRO A 189 -15.03 4.17 8.93
C PRO A 189 -16.46 4.56 8.56
N GLY A 190 -17.19 3.63 7.94
CA GLY A 190 -18.57 3.86 7.47
C GLY A 190 -18.73 4.79 6.27
N HIS A 191 -17.64 5.33 5.72
CA HIS A 191 -17.64 6.19 4.52
C HIS A 191 -16.69 5.66 3.45
N PHE A 192 -16.62 4.37 3.32
CA PHE A 192 -15.78 3.72 2.33
C PHE A 192 -16.28 3.96 0.92
N LYS A 193 -15.40 4.45 0.05
CA LYS A 193 -15.65 4.59 -1.39
C LYS A 193 -14.75 3.62 -2.15
N PRO A 194 -15.31 2.55 -2.73
CA PRO A 194 -14.52 1.53 -3.43
C PRO A 194 -13.63 2.11 -4.52
N GLY A 195 -12.41 1.58 -4.65
CA GLY A 195 -11.43 2.05 -5.64
C GLY A 195 -10.66 3.31 -5.24
N THR A 196 -10.99 3.94 -4.10
CA THR A 196 -10.24 5.08 -3.58
C THR A 196 -9.40 4.70 -2.36
N VAL A 197 -8.36 5.44 -2.09
CA VAL A 197 -7.56 5.32 -0.85
C VAL A 197 -8.06 6.23 0.27
N GLY A 198 -9.28 6.77 0.12
CA GLY A 198 -9.89 7.66 1.09
C GLY A 198 -9.42 9.11 0.94
N ILE A 199 -9.50 9.85 2.04
CA ILE A 199 -9.16 11.26 2.14
C ILE A 199 -7.83 11.46 2.86
N GLY A 200 -7.23 12.65 2.74
CA GLY A 200 -6.06 13.03 3.51
C GLY A 200 -6.31 12.95 5.02
N ILE A 201 -5.39 12.34 5.77
CA ILE A 201 -5.46 12.32 7.23
C ILE A 201 -5.26 13.73 7.80
N ALA A 202 -5.61 13.93 9.07
CA ALA A 202 -5.57 15.26 9.71
C ALA A 202 -4.22 15.99 9.47
N ASN A 203 -4.29 17.30 9.20
CA ASN A 203 -3.11 18.16 8.94
C ASN A 203 -2.23 17.68 7.78
N THR A 204 -2.82 16.98 6.79
CA THR A 204 -2.16 16.60 5.54
C THR A 204 -2.71 17.46 4.41
N GLU A 205 -1.81 18.14 3.72
CA GLU A 205 -2.13 18.88 2.50
C GLU A 205 -1.79 18.01 1.30
N THR A 206 -2.72 17.92 0.35
CA THR A 206 -2.57 17.14 -0.87
C THR A 206 -2.75 18.03 -2.08
N ARG A 207 -1.84 17.93 -3.03
CA ARG A 207 -1.95 18.55 -4.36
C ARG A 207 -1.87 17.47 -5.42
N ILE A 208 -2.64 17.66 -6.50
CA ILE A 208 -2.50 16.87 -7.73
C ILE A 208 -1.81 17.78 -8.74
N VAL A 209 -0.63 17.42 -9.17
CA VAL A 209 0.25 18.30 -9.96
C VAL A 209 0.61 17.61 -11.26
N ASP A 210 0.49 18.33 -12.37
CA ASP A 210 0.99 17.85 -13.66
C ASP A 210 2.52 17.72 -13.60
N PRO A 211 3.09 16.52 -13.78
CA PRO A 211 4.52 16.29 -13.63
C PRO A 211 5.37 16.93 -14.74
N GLU A 212 4.75 17.37 -15.86
CA GLU A 212 5.46 18.03 -16.97
C GLU A 212 5.46 19.56 -16.84
N THR A 213 4.33 20.13 -16.42
CA THR A 213 4.18 21.60 -16.32
C THR A 213 4.39 22.14 -14.91
N GLY A 214 4.23 21.31 -13.86
CA GLY A 214 4.25 21.73 -12.46
C GLY A 214 2.98 22.48 -12.02
N GLU A 215 1.93 22.48 -12.84
CA GLU A 215 0.67 23.16 -12.55
C GLU A 215 -0.28 22.26 -11.76
N ASP A 216 -1.02 22.88 -10.82
CA ASP A 216 -2.08 22.17 -10.08
C ASP A 216 -3.20 21.73 -11.02
N GLN A 217 -3.60 20.47 -10.87
CA GLN A 217 -4.76 19.93 -11.52
C GLN A 217 -5.99 20.16 -10.63
N GLY A 218 -7.10 20.53 -11.23
CA GLY A 218 -8.37 20.65 -10.50
C GLY A 218 -8.95 19.29 -10.13
N VAL A 219 -10.11 19.32 -9.46
CA VAL A 219 -10.93 18.14 -9.17
C VAL A 219 -11.19 17.34 -10.45
N GLY A 220 -10.92 16.04 -10.40
CA GLY A 220 -11.01 15.14 -11.56
C GLY A 220 -9.80 15.18 -12.50
N GLY A 221 -8.86 16.10 -12.31
CA GLY A 221 -7.61 16.14 -13.06
C GLY A 221 -6.63 15.06 -12.63
N VAL A 222 -5.85 14.55 -13.58
CA VAL A 222 -4.83 13.51 -13.35
C VAL A 222 -3.47 14.16 -13.18
N GLY A 223 -2.72 13.79 -12.13
CA GLY A 223 -1.37 14.31 -11.89
C GLY A 223 -0.65 13.55 -10.80
N GLU A 224 0.59 13.94 -10.53
CA GLU A 224 1.36 13.41 -9.41
C GLU A 224 0.78 13.90 -8.08
N ILE A 225 0.67 12.99 -7.13
CA ILE A 225 0.22 13.30 -5.77
C ILE A 225 1.40 13.89 -5.00
N TRP A 226 1.27 15.15 -4.59
CA TRP A 226 2.22 15.80 -3.69
C TRP A 226 1.61 15.95 -2.30
N VAL A 227 2.41 15.64 -1.28
CA VAL A 227 1.94 15.59 0.11
C VAL A 227 2.80 16.45 1.01
N ARG A 228 2.17 17.31 1.82
CA ARG A 228 2.82 18.07 2.88
C ARG A 228 2.13 17.82 4.22
N GLY A 229 2.92 17.66 5.28
CA GLY A 229 2.42 17.48 6.64
C GLY A 229 3.52 17.07 7.61
N PRO A 230 3.20 17.00 8.91
CA PRO A 230 4.18 16.69 9.96
C PRO A 230 4.72 15.26 9.89
N GLN A 231 4.08 14.38 9.14
CA GLN A 231 4.48 13.00 8.89
C GLN A 231 5.55 12.86 7.80
N VAL A 232 5.85 13.91 7.02
CA VAL A 232 6.88 13.87 5.99
C VAL A 232 8.25 13.67 6.62
N MET A 233 9.04 12.75 6.07
CA MET A 233 10.39 12.40 6.55
C MET A 233 11.33 13.60 6.65
N LYS A 234 12.36 13.48 7.47
CA LYS A 234 13.47 14.45 7.52
C LYS A 234 14.30 14.46 6.22
N GLY A 235 14.39 13.32 5.55
CA GLY A 235 15.14 13.14 4.31
C GLY A 235 15.75 11.74 4.21
N TYR A 236 16.57 11.54 3.19
CA TYR A 236 17.33 10.30 3.00
C TYR A 236 18.72 10.38 3.64
N LEU A 237 19.10 9.34 4.37
CA LEU A 237 20.39 9.25 5.05
C LEU A 237 21.55 9.37 4.06
N ASN A 238 22.44 10.33 4.30
CA ASN A 238 23.63 10.62 3.48
C ASN A 238 23.32 10.82 1.98
N ASN A 239 22.10 11.28 1.66
CA ASN A 239 21.70 11.51 0.29
C ASN A 239 20.88 12.81 0.15
N PRO A 240 21.53 13.98 0.31
CA PRO A 240 20.85 15.28 0.24
C PRO A 240 20.31 15.58 -1.16
N GLU A 241 20.94 15.09 -2.21
CA GLU A 241 20.48 15.24 -3.58
C GLU A 241 19.14 14.56 -3.82
N ALA A 242 19.02 13.27 -3.41
CA ALA A 242 17.75 12.56 -3.48
C ALA A 242 16.68 13.20 -2.57
N THR A 243 17.07 13.74 -1.42
CA THR A 243 16.14 14.45 -0.53
C THR A 243 15.58 15.69 -1.22
N ALA A 244 16.42 16.54 -1.81
CA ALA A 244 16.00 17.74 -2.53
C ALA A 244 15.18 17.44 -3.80
N ALA A 245 15.40 16.29 -4.42
CA ALA A 245 14.61 15.82 -5.56
C ALA A 245 13.23 15.23 -5.16
N THR A 246 13.05 14.93 -3.87
CA THR A 246 11.81 14.29 -3.35
C THR A 246 10.98 15.28 -2.53
N ILE A 247 11.60 16.22 -1.82
CA ILE A 247 10.92 17.24 -1.02
C ILE A 247 11.31 18.59 -1.57
N ASP A 248 10.32 19.35 -2.03
CA ASP A 248 10.54 20.69 -2.61
C ASP A 248 10.78 21.77 -1.54
N ALA A 249 11.03 23.01 -2.01
CA ALA A 249 11.28 24.14 -1.12
C ALA A 249 10.06 24.57 -0.28
N ASP A 250 8.85 24.23 -0.72
CA ASP A 250 7.59 24.50 -0.02
C ASP A 250 7.23 23.38 0.96
N GLY A 251 8.05 22.32 1.05
CA GLY A 251 7.89 21.17 1.94
C GLY A 251 6.92 20.11 1.43
N PHE A 252 6.54 20.14 0.16
CA PHE A 252 5.78 19.05 -0.45
C PHE A 252 6.69 17.90 -0.83
N LEU A 253 6.29 16.71 -0.45
CA LEU A 253 6.91 15.46 -0.88
C LEU A 253 6.25 15.01 -2.19
N HIS A 254 7.05 14.83 -3.21
CA HIS A 254 6.67 14.29 -4.51
C HIS A 254 6.64 12.77 -4.41
N THR A 255 5.44 12.17 -4.42
CA THR A 255 5.28 10.74 -4.11
C THR A 255 5.75 9.82 -5.24
N GLY A 256 5.78 10.32 -6.46
CA GLY A 256 5.96 9.52 -7.67
C GLY A 256 4.75 8.64 -8.00
N ASP A 257 3.64 8.82 -7.32
CA ASP A 257 2.37 8.14 -7.59
C ASP A 257 1.40 9.11 -8.30
N ILE A 258 0.78 8.67 -9.37
CA ILE A 258 -0.23 9.42 -10.12
C ILE A 258 -1.61 9.14 -9.54
N GLY A 259 -2.39 10.18 -9.36
CA GLY A 259 -3.73 10.06 -8.82
C GLY A 259 -4.69 11.13 -9.30
N VAL A 260 -5.91 11.00 -8.81
CA VAL A 260 -7.03 11.92 -9.04
C VAL A 260 -7.70 12.18 -7.71
N ILE A 261 -8.11 13.43 -7.47
CA ILE A 261 -8.98 13.79 -6.34
C ILE A 261 -10.38 14.11 -6.85
N ASP A 262 -11.40 13.57 -6.20
CA ASP A 262 -12.79 13.83 -6.56
C ASP A 262 -13.41 15.00 -5.76
N GLU A 263 -14.69 15.32 -6.04
CA GLU A 263 -15.41 16.43 -5.40
C GLU A 263 -15.58 16.25 -3.87
N ASP A 264 -15.54 15.02 -3.39
CA ASP A 264 -15.65 14.68 -1.95
C ASP A 264 -14.27 14.63 -1.26
N GLY A 265 -13.19 14.87 -2.00
CA GLY A 265 -11.82 14.82 -1.51
C GLY A 265 -11.19 13.43 -1.44
N HIS A 266 -11.86 12.40 -1.99
CA HIS A 266 -11.27 11.06 -2.06
C HIS A 266 -10.22 10.98 -3.17
N VAL A 267 -9.12 10.33 -2.86
CA VAL A 267 -8.00 10.12 -3.79
C VAL A 267 -8.09 8.71 -4.37
N THR A 268 -7.98 8.63 -5.70
CA THR A 268 -7.79 7.38 -6.44
C THR A 268 -6.36 7.33 -6.95
N ILE A 269 -5.64 6.24 -6.64
CA ILE A 269 -4.30 6.00 -7.21
C ILE A 269 -4.48 5.40 -8.59
N VAL A 270 -3.89 6.02 -9.60
CA VAL A 270 -3.91 5.54 -10.99
C VAL A 270 -2.76 4.57 -11.23
N ASP A 271 -1.52 5.01 -10.98
CA ASP A 271 -0.30 4.19 -11.07
C ASP A 271 0.92 4.96 -10.54
N ARG A 272 2.10 4.38 -10.69
CA ARG A 272 3.36 5.07 -10.48
C ARG A 272 3.83 5.81 -11.70
N LEU A 273 4.26 7.05 -11.55
CA LEU A 273 4.78 7.90 -12.64
C LEU A 273 5.85 7.19 -13.48
N LYS A 274 6.76 6.48 -12.83
CA LYS A 274 7.87 5.74 -13.48
C LYS A 274 7.47 4.38 -14.06
N GLU A 275 6.29 3.89 -13.75
CA GLU A 275 5.78 2.61 -14.27
C GLU A 275 4.77 2.82 -15.40
N LEU A 276 4.29 4.06 -15.61
CA LEU A 276 3.42 4.39 -16.73
C LEU A 276 4.10 4.05 -18.06
N ILE A 277 3.41 3.29 -18.89
CA ILE A 277 3.87 2.88 -20.21
C ILE A 277 3.56 4.00 -21.20
N LYS A 278 4.55 4.48 -21.91
CA LYS A 278 4.42 5.59 -22.86
C LYS A 278 4.18 5.06 -24.28
N TYR A 279 2.93 4.75 -24.58
CA TYR A 279 2.50 4.23 -25.86
C TYR A 279 2.05 5.36 -26.80
N LYS A 280 2.81 5.68 -27.84
CA LYS A 280 2.48 6.74 -28.87
C LYS A 280 1.99 8.06 -28.25
N GLY A 281 2.60 8.48 -27.15
CA GLY A 281 2.23 9.70 -26.43
C GLY A 281 1.09 9.53 -25.42
N PHE A 282 0.42 8.37 -25.37
CA PHE A 282 -0.54 8.05 -24.33
C PHE A 282 0.16 7.42 -23.13
N GLN A 283 -0.37 7.69 -21.95
CA GLN A 283 0.07 7.05 -20.72
C GLN A 283 -0.86 5.86 -20.41
N VAL A 284 -0.29 4.66 -20.32
CA VAL A 284 -1.01 3.43 -19.98
C VAL A 284 -0.58 2.98 -18.59
N ALA A 285 -1.54 2.87 -17.68
CA ALA A 285 -1.32 2.45 -16.31
C ALA A 285 -1.26 0.91 -16.21
N PRO A 286 -0.12 0.28 -15.87
CA PRO A 286 -0.03 -1.15 -15.64
C PRO A 286 -1.06 -1.68 -14.65
N ALA A 287 -1.32 -0.95 -13.56
CA ALA A 287 -2.24 -1.38 -12.51
C ALA A 287 -3.69 -1.55 -13.02
N GLU A 288 -4.14 -0.72 -13.96
CA GLU A 288 -5.45 -0.85 -14.61
C GLU A 288 -5.55 -2.17 -15.38
N LEU A 289 -4.50 -2.49 -16.13
CA LEU A 289 -4.45 -3.72 -16.94
C LEU A 289 -4.31 -4.98 -16.07
N GLU A 290 -3.52 -4.91 -15.01
CA GLU A 290 -3.37 -5.97 -14.01
C GLU A 290 -4.72 -6.27 -13.33
N ALA A 291 -5.43 -5.23 -12.90
CA ALA A 291 -6.76 -5.37 -12.31
C ALA A 291 -7.75 -6.05 -13.28
N LEU A 292 -7.76 -5.63 -14.54
CA LEU A 292 -8.60 -6.26 -15.57
C LEU A 292 -8.23 -7.73 -15.79
N LEU A 293 -6.95 -8.05 -15.93
CA LEU A 293 -6.48 -9.44 -16.13
C LEU A 293 -6.89 -10.36 -14.98
N LEU A 294 -6.88 -9.88 -13.74
CA LEU A 294 -7.33 -10.63 -12.56
C LEU A 294 -8.84 -10.95 -12.57
N THR A 295 -9.64 -10.28 -13.38
CA THR A 295 -11.06 -10.62 -13.59
C THR A 295 -11.27 -11.81 -14.56
N HIS A 296 -10.23 -12.22 -15.29
CA HIS A 296 -10.32 -13.36 -16.20
C HIS A 296 -10.43 -14.67 -15.41
N PRO A 297 -11.39 -15.59 -15.79
CA PRO A 297 -11.64 -16.83 -15.02
C PRO A 297 -10.43 -17.71 -14.81
N ALA A 298 -9.52 -17.79 -15.80
CA ALA A 298 -8.33 -18.65 -15.76
C ALA A 298 -7.11 -18.00 -15.09
N VAL A 299 -7.11 -16.68 -14.82
CA VAL A 299 -5.95 -15.94 -14.29
C VAL A 299 -5.93 -16.00 -12.76
N ALA A 300 -4.79 -16.40 -12.20
CA ALA A 300 -4.53 -16.40 -10.77
C ALA A 300 -3.79 -15.13 -10.32
N ASP A 301 -2.83 -14.65 -11.13
CA ASP A 301 -2.04 -13.45 -10.85
C ASP A 301 -1.56 -12.82 -12.16
N ALA A 302 -1.29 -11.53 -12.17
CA ALA A 302 -0.82 -10.82 -13.34
C ALA A 302 0.09 -9.65 -12.99
N ALA A 303 1.02 -9.33 -13.89
CA ALA A 303 1.82 -8.11 -13.85
C ALA A 303 2.01 -7.57 -15.26
N VAL A 304 2.01 -6.25 -15.41
CA VAL A 304 2.21 -5.59 -16.71
C VAL A 304 3.42 -4.66 -16.62
N ILE A 305 4.25 -4.67 -17.67
CA ILE A 305 5.38 -3.76 -17.83
C ILE A 305 5.36 -3.10 -19.21
N GLY A 306 6.00 -1.95 -19.33
CA GLY A 306 6.37 -1.39 -20.62
C GLY A 306 7.60 -2.09 -21.18
N VAL A 307 7.55 -2.46 -22.45
CA VAL A 307 8.71 -2.90 -23.23
C VAL A 307 8.95 -1.95 -24.38
N ALA A 308 10.22 -1.69 -24.69
CA ALA A 308 10.59 -0.76 -25.76
C ALA A 308 10.07 -1.23 -27.12
N ASP A 309 9.52 -0.31 -27.90
CA ASP A 309 9.02 -0.52 -29.25
C ASP A 309 9.46 0.65 -30.13
N GLU A 310 9.95 0.34 -31.34
CA GLU A 310 10.52 1.35 -32.26
C GLU A 310 9.48 2.36 -32.77
N GLU A 311 8.22 1.95 -32.94
CA GLU A 311 7.16 2.82 -33.46
C GLU A 311 6.32 3.47 -32.36
N ALA A 312 6.10 2.74 -31.26
CA ALA A 312 5.21 3.17 -30.20
C ALA A 312 5.92 3.83 -29.02
N GLY A 313 7.27 3.76 -28.97
CA GLY A 313 8.08 4.11 -27.79
C GLY A 313 8.09 2.96 -26.80
N GLU A 314 6.95 2.63 -26.20
CA GLU A 314 6.76 1.46 -25.37
C GLU A 314 5.43 0.75 -25.71
N THR A 315 5.37 -0.56 -25.50
CA THR A 315 4.14 -1.35 -25.57
C THR A 315 3.92 -2.15 -24.29
N PRO A 316 2.65 -2.38 -23.86
CA PRO A 316 2.37 -3.17 -22.69
C PRO A 316 2.60 -4.66 -22.94
N ARG A 317 3.43 -5.29 -22.07
CA ARG A 317 3.61 -6.75 -21.97
C ARG A 317 3.02 -7.24 -20.66
N ALA A 318 2.17 -8.28 -20.72
CA ALA A 318 1.63 -8.94 -19.55
C ALA A 318 2.37 -10.22 -19.21
N PHE A 319 2.66 -10.41 -17.94
CA PHE A 319 3.05 -11.68 -17.35
C PHE A 319 1.84 -12.24 -16.60
N VAL A 320 1.46 -13.47 -16.93
CA VAL A 320 0.22 -14.09 -16.45
C VAL A 320 0.52 -15.41 -15.76
N VAL A 321 -0.04 -15.58 -14.55
CA VAL A 321 -0.06 -16.85 -13.83
C VAL A 321 -1.45 -17.45 -13.95
N LEU A 322 -1.54 -18.68 -14.42
CA LEU A 322 -2.82 -19.40 -14.56
C LEU A 322 -3.22 -20.08 -13.25
N LYS A 323 -4.53 -20.21 -13.03
CA LYS A 323 -5.06 -21.06 -11.96
C LYS A 323 -4.73 -22.52 -12.25
N PRO A 324 -4.53 -23.37 -11.23
CA PRO A 324 -4.26 -24.79 -11.42
C PRO A 324 -5.31 -25.48 -12.30
N GLY A 325 -4.83 -26.18 -13.34
CA GLY A 325 -5.67 -26.92 -14.27
C GLY A 325 -6.41 -26.06 -15.30
N GLN A 326 -6.16 -24.78 -15.38
CA GLN A 326 -6.67 -23.90 -16.43
C GLN A 326 -5.65 -23.80 -17.58
N GLU A 327 -6.18 -23.73 -18.80
CA GLU A 327 -5.41 -23.49 -20.02
C GLU A 327 -6.08 -22.32 -20.76
N VAL A 328 -5.28 -21.38 -21.22
CA VAL A 328 -5.70 -20.24 -22.05
C VAL A 328 -4.51 -19.80 -22.90
N THR A 329 -4.77 -19.35 -24.10
CA THR A 329 -3.75 -18.86 -25.03
C THR A 329 -3.53 -17.34 -24.84
N ALA A 330 -2.39 -16.84 -25.34
CA ALA A 330 -2.10 -15.41 -25.35
C ALA A 330 -3.17 -14.62 -26.14
N ASP A 331 -3.62 -15.18 -27.28
CA ASP A 331 -4.65 -14.57 -28.12
C ASP A 331 -6.00 -14.46 -27.39
N GLU A 332 -6.38 -15.45 -26.58
CA GLU A 332 -7.61 -15.40 -25.77
C GLU A 332 -7.53 -14.33 -24.67
N ILE A 333 -6.36 -14.17 -24.02
CA ILE A 333 -6.12 -13.09 -23.05
C ILE A 333 -6.23 -11.73 -23.75
N THR A 334 -5.57 -11.55 -24.90
CA THR A 334 -5.64 -10.33 -25.70
C THR A 334 -7.09 -10.02 -26.12
N ALA A 335 -7.81 -11.01 -26.64
CA ALA A 335 -9.22 -10.87 -27.04
C ALA A 335 -10.12 -10.49 -25.84
N PHE A 336 -9.88 -11.06 -24.66
CA PHE A 336 -10.61 -10.72 -23.46
C PHE A 336 -10.47 -9.22 -23.08
N MET A 337 -9.34 -8.60 -23.40
CA MET A 337 -9.07 -7.19 -23.10
C MET A 337 -9.63 -6.23 -24.16
N GLN A 338 -9.71 -6.65 -25.43
CA GLN A 338 -10.02 -5.78 -26.57
C GLN A 338 -11.31 -4.97 -26.43
N ASP A 339 -12.36 -5.57 -25.85
CA ASP A 339 -13.67 -4.91 -25.68
C ASP A 339 -13.81 -4.15 -24.35
N LYS A 340 -12.78 -4.18 -23.49
CA LYS A 340 -12.86 -3.66 -22.13
C LYS A 340 -11.95 -2.47 -21.86
N VAL A 341 -10.96 -2.25 -22.71
CA VAL A 341 -10.04 -1.10 -22.62
C VAL A 341 -9.91 -0.41 -23.96
N ALA A 342 -9.42 0.82 -23.96
CA ALA A 342 -9.09 1.53 -25.19
C ALA A 342 -8.03 0.75 -25.97
N THR A 343 -8.06 0.82 -27.30
CA THR A 343 -7.18 0.03 -28.19
C THR A 343 -5.70 0.20 -27.91
N TYR A 344 -5.27 1.38 -27.49
CA TYR A 344 -3.87 1.65 -27.13
C TYR A 344 -3.44 1.03 -25.79
N LYS A 345 -4.39 0.54 -24.99
CA LYS A 345 -4.16 -0.16 -23.72
C LYS A 345 -4.14 -1.68 -23.85
N VAL A 346 -4.55 -2.22 -25.00
CA VAL A 346 -4.62 -3.67 -25.21
C VAL A 346 -3.21 -4.27 -25.16
N VAL A 347 -3.06 -5.32 -24.36
CA VAL A 347 -1.82 -6.10 -24.31
C VAL A 347 -1.77 -7.05 -25.48
N HIS A 348 -0.70 -6.96 -26.25
CA HIS A 348 -0.46 -7.85 -27.42
C HIS A 348 0.66 -8.88 -27.17
N ASP A 349 1.44 -8.66 -26.10
CA ASP A 349 2.54 -9.56 -25.72
C ASP A 349 2.23 -10.16 -24.34
N VAL A 350 1.89 -11.45 -24.31
CA VAL A 350 1.49 -12.18 -23.11
C VAL A 350 2.46 -13.33 -22.85
N VAL A 351 3.10 -13.32 -21.69
CA VAL A 351 4.04 -14.33 -21.23
C VAL A 351 3.45 -15.08 -20.05
N PHE A 352 3.36 -16.39 -20.13
CA PHE A 352 2.92 -17.23 -19.01
C PHE A 352 4.11 -17.59 -18.13
N ILE A 353 3.97 -17.40 -16.81
CA ILE A 353 5.00 -17.69 -15.81
C ILE A 353 4.39 -18.40 -14.60
N ASP A 354 5.23 -19.06 -13.81
CA ASP A 354 4.79 -19.82 -12.64
C ASP A 354 4.38 -18.92 -11.46
N ALA A 355 5.03 -17.76 -11.30
CA ALA A 355 4.74 -16.82 -10.21
C ALA A 355 5.18 -15.38 -10.55
N ILE A 356 4.38 -14.39 -10.16
CA ILE A 356 4.79 -12.97 -10.20
C ILE A 356 5.77 -12.69 -9.06
N PRO A 357 6.98 -12.16 -9.34
CA PRO A 357 7.93 -11.80 -8.29
C PRO A 357 7.39 -10.63 -7.44
N LYS A 358 7.28 -10.85 -6.13
CA LYS A 358 6.76 -9.86 -5.17
C LYS A 358 7.72 -9.68 -4.00
N SER A 359 7.74 -8.48 -3.43
CA SER A 359 8.42 -8.19 -2.17
C SER A 359 7.71 -8.84 -0.98
N ALA A 360 8.34 -8.82 0.20
CA ALA A 360 7.72 -9.28 1.45
C ALA A 360 6.44 -8.50 1.81
N SER A 361 6.28 -7.27 1.30
CA SER A 361 5.08 -6.46 1.45
C SER A 361 4.06 -6.64 0.32
N GLY A 362 4.21 -7.66 -0.55
CA GLY A 362 3.29 -7.98 -1.64
C GLY A 362 3.42 -7.11 -2.89
N LYS A 363 4.36 -6.16 -2.94
CA LYS A 363 4.57 -5.29 -4.09
C LYS A 363 5.25 -6.02 -5.24
N ILE A 364 4.73 -5.88 -6.46
CA ILE A 364 5.32 -6.45 -7.68
C ILE A 364 6.72 -5.88 -7.92
N LEU A 365 7.68 -6.77 -8.15
CA LEU A 365 9.08 -6.44 -8.45
C LEU A 365 9.29 -6.39 -9.96
N ARG A 366 8.72 -5.36 -10.64
CA ARG A 366 8.72 -5.22 -12.10
C ARG A 366 10.11 -5.26 -12.72
N ARG A 367 11.15 -4.82 -11.98
CA ARG A 367 12.53 -4.92 -12.46
C ARG A 367 12.92 -6.35 -12.80
N MET A 368 12.49 -7.34 -11.99
CA MET A 368 12.80 -8.75 -12.23
C MET A 368 12.06 -9.32 -13.45
N LEU A 369 10.98 -8.67 -13.90
CA LEU A 369 10.25 -9.05 -15.11
C LEU A 369 10.85 -8.41 -16.37
N ARG A 370 11.49 -7.23 -16.24
CA ARG A 370 12.18 -6.56 -17.37
C ARG A 370 13.44 -7.29 -17.81
N ASP A 371 14.02 -8.11 -16.93
CA ASP A 371 15.24 -8.89 -17.19
C ASP A 371 14.92 -10.29 -17.81
N GLN A 372 13.64 -10.63 -18.05
CA GLN A 372 13.16 -11.86 -18.69
C GLN A 372 12.79 -11.58 -20.15
#